data_bd8f11df2805143344d889a50c7e8666
#
_entry.id   bd8f11df2805143344d889a50c7e8666
#
_cell.length_a   1.000
_cell.length_b   1.000
_cell.length_c   1.000
_cell.angle_alpha   90.00
_cell.angle_beta   90.00
_cell.angle_gamma   90.00
#
_symmetry.space_group_name_H-M   'P 1'
#
loop_
_entity.id
_entity.type
_entity.pdbx_description
1 polymer ?
#
loop_
_entity_poly.entity_id
_entity_poly.type
_entity_poly.pdbx_seq_one_letter_code
_entity_poly.pdbx_strand_id
1 'polypeptide(L)'
;MEYGDCIKETKRILGQYNKMKIAVQNLAEEIEARTAALQGESVAIARYGDEPTGGTAELTAPEAAAARRMRAAADIAVMEQRKQDMERTLRAVDRALSCLSAEDERLVHGRYIEGYAWWQVAREAGYTEKWARDKGGRALRDVALMVFGVSGRLMQLKLAIFL
;
A
#
# COMPACT_ATOMS: atom_id res chain seq x y z
N MET A 1 2.15 -10.83 15.97
CA MET A 1 1.19 -11.28 14.95
C MET A 1 1.31 -12.79 14.86
N GLU A 2 0.22 -13.53 15.05
CA GLU A 2 0.22 -14.98 14.95
C GLU A 2 0.35 -15.43 13.48
N TYR A 3 0.85 -16.66 13.26
CA TYR A 3 1.05 -17.18 11.89
C TYR A 3 -0.25 -17.15 11.05
N GLY A 4 -1.38 -17.53 11.66
CA GLY A 4 -2.68 -17.45 11.02
C GLY A 4 -3.08 -16.04 10.58
N ASP A 5 -2.65 -15.03 11.33
CA ASP A 5 -2.90 -13.63 11.02
C ASP A 5 -2.04 -13.17 9.83
N CYS A 6 -0.78 -13.63 9.73
CA CYS A 6 0.08 -13.34 8.58
C CYS A 6 -0.52 -13.86 7.27
N ILE A 7 -1.09 -15.09 7.28
CA ILE A 7 -1.74 -15.66 6.09
C ILE A 7 -2.99 -14.88 5.70
N LYS A 8 -3.83 -14.51 6.68
CA LYS A 8 -5.03 -13.70 6.42
C LYS A 8 -4.66 -12.33 5.85
N GLU A 9 -3.65 -11.70 6.45
CA GLU A 9 -3.17 -10.40 6.01
C GLU A 9 -2.53 -10.47 4.62
N THR A 10 -1.76 -11.51 4.31
CA THR A 10 -1.23 -11.74 2.98
C THR A 10 -2.34 -11.85 1.94
N LYS A 11 -3.40 -12.63 2.22
CA LYS A 11 -4.58 -12.70 1.32
C LYS A 11 -5.23 -11.34 1.12
N ARG A 12 -5.36 -10.55 2.18
CA ARG A 12 -5.93 -9.21 2.13
C ARG A 12 -5.10 -8.27 1.25
N ILE A 13 -3.78 -8.27 1.45
CA ILE A 13 -2.84 -7.46 0.68
C ILE A 13 -2.87 -7.85 -0.79
N LEU A 14 -2.78 -9.13 -1.12
CA LEU A 14 -2.84 -9.62 -2.49
C LEU A 14 -4.17 -9.26 -3.18
N GLY A 15 -5.31 -9.41 -2.48
CA GLY A 15 -6.61 -9.04 -3.01
C GLY A 15 -6.81 -7.52 -3.21
N GLN A 16 -5.96 -6.70 -2.61
CA GLN A 16 -5.96 -5.25 -2.78
C GLN A 16 -4.82 -4.74 -3.67
N TYR A 17 -3.96 -5.64 -4.16
CA TYR A 17 -2.72 -5.29 -4.86
C TYR A 17 -2.94 -4.32 -6.03
N ASN A 18 -3.86 -4.66 -6.96
CA ASN A 18 -4.16 -3.80 -8.11
C ASN A 18 -4.79 -2.46 -7.68
N LYS A 19 -5.65 -2.48 -6.66
CA LYS A 19 -6.26 -1.26 -6.11
C LYS A 19 -5.22 -0.35 -5.45
N MET A 20 -4.25 -0.91 -4.74
CA MET A 20 -3.16 -0.14 -4.14
C MET A 20 -2.27 0.51 -5.20
N LYS A 21 -1.99 -0.16 -6.32
CA LYS A 21 -1.25 0.44 -7.45
C LYS A 21 -1.93 1.70 -7.97
N ILE A 22 -3.24 1.63 -8.21
CA ILE A 22 -4.03 2.78 -8.67
C ILE A 22 -4.07 3.87 -7.60
N ALA A 23 -4.28 3.48 -6.33
CA ALA A 23 -4.31 4.44 -5.23
C ALA A 23 -2.98 5.23 -5.07
N VAL A 24 -1.83 4.57 -5.28
CA VAL A 24 -0.51 5.23 -5.27
C VAL A 24 -0.41 6.26 -6.41
N GLN A 25 -0.88 5.93 -7.61
CA GLN A 25 -0.89 6.86 -8.74
C GLN A 25 -1.78 8.07 -8.46
N ASN A 26 -3.02 7.84 -8.02
CA ASN A 26 -3.95 8.92 -7.67
C ASN A 26 -3.42 9.82 -6.56
N LEU A 27 -2.78 9.24 -5.52
CA LEU A 27 -2.14 10.01 -4.46
C LEU A 27 -0.97 10.84 -4.98
N ALA A 28 -0.18 10.31 -5.91
CA ALA A 28 0.93 11.05 -6.50
C ALA A 28 0.43 12.30 -7.27
N GLU A 29 -0.59 12.14 -8.10
CA GLU A 29 -1.22 13.23 -8.85
C GLU A 29 -1.83 14.29 -7.91
N GLU A 30 -2.53 13.86 -6.87
CA GLU A 30 -3.13 14.77 -5.88
C GLU A 30 -2.08 15.56 -5.09
N ILE A 31 -0.98 14.90 -4.67
CA ILE A 31 0.13 15.53 -3.98
C ILE A 31 0.77 16.59 -4.89
N GLU A 32 1.00 16.27 -6.15
CA GLU A 32 1.58 17.21 -7.14
C GLU A 32 0.68 18.42 -7.32
N ALA A 33 -0.63 18.21 -7.54
CA ALA A 33 -1.59 19.28 -7.72
C ALA A 33 -1.66 20.21 -6.50
N ARG A 34 -1.71 19.65 -5.28
CA ARG A 34 -1.75 20.45 -4.04
C ARG A 34 -0.45 21.19 -3.79
N THR A 35 0.68 20.59 -4.09
CA THR A 35 2.00 21.23 -3.95
C THR A 35 2.12 22.41 -4.91
N ALA A 36 1.69 22.25 -6.16
CA ALA A 36 1.68 23.34 -7.15
C ALA A 36 0.76 24.49 -6.73
N ALA A 37 -0.43 24.19 -6.21
CA ALA A 37 -1.36 25.20 -5.69
C ALA A 37 -0.74 26.00 -4.53
N LEU A 38 -0.07 25.32 -3.61
CA LEU A 38 0.59 25.95 -2.46
C LEU A 38 1.75 26.88 -2.88
N GLN A 39 2.48 26.50 -3.91
CA GLN A 39 3.54 27.33 -4.51
C GLN A 39 2.96 28.54 -5.24
N GLY A 40 1.86 28.36 -5.98
CA GLY A 40 1.16 29.44 -6.68
C GLY A 40 0.62 30.52 -5.73
N GLU A 41 0.02 30.13 -4.60
CA GLU A 41 -0.40 31.06 -3.54
C GLU A 41 0.77 31.81 -2.91
N SER A 42 1.94 31.19 -2.78
CA SER A 42 3.16 31.82 -2.25
C SER A 42 3.62 33.00 -3.13
N VAL A 43 3.57 32.86 -4.44
CA VAL A 43 3.95 33.88 -5.40
C VAL A 43 2.95 35.04 -5.42
N ALA A 44 1.65 34.73 -5.28
CA ALA A 44 0.59 35.75 -5.27
C ALA A 44 0.68 36.67 -4.04
N ILE A 45 0.95 36.14 -2.85
CA ILE A 45 1.07 36.93 -1.61
C ILE A 45 2.32 37.80 -1.60
N ALA A 46 3.43 37.32 -2.17
CA ALA A 46 4.65 38.15 -2.33
C ALA A 46 4.43 39.40 -3.20
N ARG A 47 3.40 39.39 -4.06
CA ARG A 47 3.05 40.52 -4.93
C ARG A 47 2.10 41.54 -4.28
N TYR A 48 1.39 41.21 -3.21
CA TYR A 48 0.34 42.07 -2.60
C TYR A 48 0.62 42.44 -1.14
N GLY A 49 1.79 42.20 -0.63
CA GLY A 49 2.14 42.48 0.76
C GLY A 49 2.65 43.91 0.96
N ASP A 50 1.78 44.90 1.08
CA ASP A 50 2.01 46.07 1.94
C ASP A 50 0.73 46.90 2.09
N GLU A 51 -0.13 46.57 3.06
CA GLU A 51 -1.01 47.54 3.71
C GLU A 51 -1.31 47.10 5.15
N PRO A 52 -1.00 47.91 6.17
CA PRO A 52 -1.30 47.59 7.57
C PRO A 52 -2.74 47.97 7.89
N THR A 53 -3.60 46.95 8.06
CA THR A 53 -4.94 47.14 8.64
C THR A 53 -4.93 46.71 10.08
N GLY A 54 -5.00 47.69 11.00
CA GLY A 54 -5.17 47.42 12.43
C GLY A 54 -6.60 47.00 12.76
N GLY A 55 -6.76 46.05 13.68
CA GLY A 55 -8.07 45.70 14.28
C GLY A 55 -8.08 44.33 14.97
N THR A 56 -8.23 44.36 16.31
CA THR A 56 -8.79 43.35 17.24
C THR A 56 -8.69 41.88 16.94
N ALA A 57 -8.10 41.11 17.89
CA ALA A 57 -8.25 39.69 18.32
C ALA A 57 -8.59 38.57 17.29
N GLU A 58 -8.90 38.87 16.03
CA GLU A 58 -8.94 37.92 14.93
C GLU A 58 -7.56 37.90 14.26
N LEU A 59 -7.11 36.70 13.88
CA LEU A 59 -5.88 36.51 13.12
C LEU A 59 -5.82 37.53 11.98
N THR A 60 -4.74 38.28 11.87
CA THR A 60 -4.53 39.18 10.74
C THR A 60 -4.55 38.38 9.42
N ALA A 61 -4.93 39.01 8.32
CA ALA A 61 -4.99 38.35 7.01
C ALA A 61 -3.73 37.52 6.68
N PRO A 62 -2.51 38.01 6.93
CA PRO A 62 -1.27 37.25 6.74
C PRO A 62 -1.13 36.04 7.69
N GLU A 63 -1.56 36.16 8.95
CA GLU A 63 -1.53 35.04 9.90
C GLU A 63 -2.53 33.95 9.51
N ALA A 64 -3.73 34.30 9.07
CA ALA A 64 -4.71 33.38 8.54
C ALA A 64 -4.22 32.68 7.27
N ALA A 65 -3.52 33.39 6.39
CA ALA A 65 -2.89 32.79 5.20
C ALA A 65 -1.75 31.84 5.58
N ALA A 66 -0.92 32.18 6.54
CA ALA A 66 0.14 31.32 7.05
C ALA A 66 -0.44 30.04 7.69
N ALA A 67 -1.47 30.17 8.50
CA ALA A 67 -2.16 29.02 9.12
C ALA A 67 -2.77 28.07 8.08
N ARG A 68 -3.39 28.61 7.00
CA ARG A 68 -3.90 27.77 5.89
C ARG A 68 -2.79 27.01 5.19
N ARG A 69 -1.66 27.65 4.91
CA ARG A 69 -0.49 26.99 4.30
C ARG A 69 0.09 25.89 5.16
N MET A 70 0.21 26.12 6.45
CA MET A 70 0.70 25.10 7.38
C MET A 70 -0.22 23.88 7.40
N ARG A 71 -1.54 24.08 7.39
CA ARG A 71 -2.52 22.99 7.30
C ARG A 71 -2.38 22.22 5.99
N ALA A 72 -2.33 22.94 4.86
CA ALA A 72 -2.18 22.31 3.55
C ALA A 72 -0.86 21.53 3.43
N ALA A 73 0.24 22.05 3.96
CA ALA A 73 1.52 21.34 4.00
C ALA A 73 1.45 20.08 4.90
N ALA A 74 0.75 20.15 6.04
CA ALA A 74 0.52 19.00 6.90
C ALA A 74 -0.34 17.92 6.22
N ASP A 75 -1.38 18.31 5.50
CA ASP A 75 -2.22 17.39 4.73
C ASP A 75 -1.40 16.68 3.62
N ILE A 76 -0.56 17.41 2.89
CA ILE A 76 0.36 16.85 1.90
C ILE A 76 1.30 15.84 2.55
N ALA A 77 1.91 16.16 3.70
CA ALA A 77 2.81 15.25 4.39
C ALA A 77 2.11 13.94 4.82
N VAL A 78 0.85 14.02 5.25
CA VAL A 78 0.04 12.82 5.57
C VAL A 78 -0.23 11.97 4.32
N MET A 79 -0.51 12.62 3.18
CA MET A 79 -0.73 11.93 1.90
C MET A 79 0.56 11.26 1.42
N GLU A 80 1.70 11.93 1.51
CA GLU A 80 3.02 11.39 1.18
C GLU A 80 3.36 10.16 2.03
N GLN A 81 3.14 10.24 3.34
CA GLN A 81 3.36 9.10 4.23
C GLN A 81 2.50 7.91 3.84
N ARG A 82 1.21 8.13 3.57
CA ARG A 82 0.29 7.07 3.13
C ARG A 82 0.73 6.44 1.81
N LYS A 83 1.14 7.27 0.84
CA LYS A 83 1.69 6.80 -0.44
C LYS A 83 2.92 5.93 -0.23
N GLN A 84 3.89 6.38 0.58
CA GLN A 84 5.11 5.64 0.88
C GLN A 84 4.85 4.29 1.55
N ASP A 85 3.86 4.22 2.46
CA ASP A 85 3.50 2.97 3.14
C ASP A 85 2.88 1.96 2.16
N MET A 86 2.02 2.42 1.23
CA MET A 86 1.48 1.58 0.16
C MET A 86 2.58 1.11 -0.79
N GLU A 87 3.48 1.99 -1.23
CA GLU A 87 4.61 1.64 -2.10
C GLU A 87 5.55 0.63 -1.43
N ARG A 88 5.81 0.78 -0.12
CA ARG A 88 6.61 -0.19 0.65
C ARG A 88 5.95 -1.57 0.63
N THR A 89 4.64 -1.62 0.82
CA THR A 89 3.88 -2.87 0.79
C THR A 89 3.91 -3.50 -0.60
N LEU A 90 3.67 -2.72 -1.66
CA LEU A 90 3.74 -3.19 -3.05
C LEU A 90 5.13 -3.75 -3.38
N ARG A 91 6.18 -3.02 -3.07
CA ARG A 91 7.57 -3.50 -3.29
C ARG A 91 7.88 -4.79 -2.53
N ALA A 92 7.34 -4.98 -1.33
CA ALA A 92 7.52 -6.23 -0.58
C ALA A 92 6.81 -7.40 -1.27
N VAL A 93 5.59 -7.18 -1.77
CA VAL A 93 4.82 -8.17 -2.53
C VAL A 93 5.51 -8.49 -3.86
N ASP A 94 5.95 -7.49 -4.62
CA ASP A 94 6.64 -7.67 -5.91
C ASP A 94 7.89 -8.54 -5.74
N ARG A 95 8.71 -8.26 -4.72
CA ARG A 95 9.88 -9.08 -4.40
C ARG A 95 9.51 -10.51 -4.01
N ALA A 96 8.44 -10.67 -3.24
CA ALA A 96 8.00 -11.99 -2.83
C ALA A 96 7.50 -12.82 -4.02
N LEU A 97 6.71 -12.21 -4.90
CA LEU A 97 6.23 -12.85 -6.13
C LEU A 97 7.37 -13.23 -7.07
N SER A 98 8.35 -12.33 -7.27
CA SER A 98 9.50 -12.60 -8.15
C SER A 98 10.43 -13.71 -7.64
N CYS A 99 10.36 -14.07 -6.36
CA CYS A 99 11.11 -15.20 -5.79
C CYS A 99 10.40 -16.56 -5.95
N LEU A 100 9.13 -16.57 -6.36
CA LEU A 100 8.39 -17.81 -6.61
C LEU A 100 8.81 -18.45 -7.93
N SER A 101 8.56 -19.76 -8.06
CA SER A 101 8.58 -20.40 -9.37
C SER A 101 7.49 -19.79 -10.26
N ALA A 102 7.70 -19.79 -11.59
CA ALA A 102 6.70 -19.27 -12.54
C ALA A 102 5.31 -19.94 -12.39
N GLU A 103 5.30 -21.20 -11.95
CA GLU A 103 4.07 -21.94 -11.70
C GLU A 103 3.38 -21.49 -10.42
N ASP A 104 4.12 -21.33 -9.32
CA ASP A 104 3.60 -20.85 -8.04
C ASP A 104 3.12 -19.40 -8.14
N GLU A 105 3.86 -18.56 -8.88
CA GLU A 105 3.46 -17.18 -9.15
C GLU A 105 2.12 -17.12 -9.89
N ARG A 106 1.91 -17.94 -10.96
CA ARG A 106 0.63 -17.99 -11.68
C ARG A 106 -0.52 -18.40 -10.77
N LEU A 107 -0.32 -19.39 -9.89
CA LEU A 107 -1.33 -19.85 -8.96
C LEU A 107 -1.71 -18.75 -7.95
N VAL A 108 -0.71 -18.07 -7.39
CA VAL A 108 -0.92 -16.98 -6.43
C VAL A 108 -1.58 -15.78 -7.11
N HIS A 109 -1.08 -15.38 -8.28
CA HIS A 109 -1.61 -14.26 -9.05
C HIS A 109 -3.07 -14.50 -9.44
N GLY A 110 -3.35 -15.60 -10.12
CA GLY A 110 -4.71 -15.91 -10.58
C GLY A 110 -5.71 -16.04 -9.43
N ARG A 111 -5.33 -16.69 -8.34
CA ARG A 111 -6.24 -16.93 -7.22
C ARG A 111 -6.42 -15.72 -6.31
N TYR A 112 -5.34 -15.04 -5.92
CA TYR A 112 -5.37 -14.04 -4.84
C TYR A 112 -5.33 -12.60 -5.34
N ILE A 113 -4.77 -12.33 -6.52
CA ILE A 113 -4.75 -10.98 -7.11
C ILE A 113 -5.93 -10.80 -8.06
N GLU A 114 -6.14 -11.73 -8.99
CA GLU A 114 -7.24 -11.66 -9.95
C GLU A 114 -8.57 -12.21 -9.40
N GLY A 115 -8.52 -13.01 -8.33
CA GLY A 115 -9.71 -13.54 -7.66
C GLY A 115 -10.38 -14.73 -8.35
N TYR A 116 -9.70 -15.39 -9.29
CA TYR A 116 -10.24 -16.54 -10.00
C TYR A 116 -10.55 -17.71 -9.05
N ALA A 117 -11.58 -18.49 -9.38
CA ALA A 117 -11.88 -19.72 -8.67
C ALA A 117 -10.77 -20.76 -8.89
N TRP A 118 -10.55 -21.66 -7.93
CA TRP A 118 -9.49 -22.67 -8.04
C TRP A 118 -9.63 -23.57 -9.28
N TRP A 119 -10.83 -23.89 -9.71
CA TRP A 119 -11.05 -24.67 -10.93
C TRP A 119 -10.60 -23.92 -12.20
N GLN A 120 -10.70 -22.60 -12.23
CA GLN A 120 -10.24 -21.78 -13.35
C GLN A 120 -8.71 -21.78 -13.43
N VAL A 121 -8.06 -21.49 -12.28
CA VAL A 121 -6.60 -21.47 -12.17
C VAL A 121 -6.01 -22.85 -12.49
N ALA A 122 -6.63 -23.91 -12.00
CA ALA A 122 -6.21 -25.28 -12.25
C ALA A 122 -6.31 -25.66 -13.73
N ARG A 123 -7.40 -25.28 -14.39
CA ARG A 123 -7.61 -25.53 -15.83
C ARG A 123 -6.57 -24.85 -16.70
N GLU A 124 -6.25 -23.58 -16.39
CA GLU A 124 -5.22 -22.83 -17.11
C GLU A 124 -3.81 -23.44 -16.91
N ALA A 125 -3.55 -23.97 -15.73
CA ALA A 125 -2.27 -24.61 -15.41
C ALA A 125 -2.18 -26.08 -15.88
N GLY A 126 -3.26 -26.68 -16.36
CA GLY A 126 -3.31 -28.08 -16.81
C GLY A 126 -3.29 -29.11 -15.66
N TYR A 127 -3.76 -28.73 -14.48
CA TYR A 127 -3.76 -29.55 -13.27
C TYR A 127 -5.16 -29.74 -12.67
N THR A 128 -5.25 -30.61 -11.66
CA THR A 128 -6.49 -30.78 -10.90
C THR A 128 -6.69 -29.61 -9.90
N GLU A 129 -7.95 -29.30 -9.60
CA GLU A 129 -8.26 -28.26 -8.60
C GLU A 129 -7.63 -28.53 -7.24
N LYS A 130 -7.64 -29.80 -6.80
CA LYS A 130 -7.01 -30.19 -5.54
C LYS A 130 -5.51 -29.87 -5.53
N TRP A 131 -4.81 -30.24 -6.59
CA TRP A 131 -3.39 -29.95 -6.73
C TRP A 131 -3.11 -28.44 -6.72
N ALA A 132 -3.87 -27.66 -7.51
CA ALA A 132 -3.70 -26.19 -7.57
C ALA A 132 -3.95 -25.55 -6.21
N ARG A 133 -4.95 -26.02 -5.45
CA ARG A 133 -5.25 -25.53 -4.11
C ARG A 133 -4.13 -25.84 -3.12
N ASP A 134 -3.62 -27.08 -3.14
CA ASP A 134 -2.55 -27.51 -2.23
C ASP A 134 -1.23 -26.80 -2.53
N LYS A 135 -0.87 -26.66 -3.81
CA LYS A 135 0.34 -25.98 -4.24
C LYS A 135 0.24 -24.47 -4.04
N GLY A 136 -0.86 -23.84 -4.45
CA GLY A 136 -1.08 -22.41 -4.25
C GLY A 136 -1.17 -22.02 -2.77
N GLY A 137 -1.66 -22.94 -1.92
CA GLY A 137 -1.64 -22.76 -0.46
C GLY A 137 -0.23 -22.78 0.12
N ARG A 138 0.70 -23.57 -0.44
CA ARG A 138 2.13 -23.53 -0.06
C ARG A 138 2.79 -22.24 -0.54
N ALA A 139 2.60 -21.90 -1.80
CA ALA A 139 3.13 -20.65 -2.36
C ALA A 139 2.66 -19.41 -1.59
N LEU A 140 1.39 -19.38 -1.17
CA LEU A 140 0.88 -18.29 -0.32
C LEU A 140 1.62 -18.18 1.02
N ARG A 141 1.98 -19.33 1.63
CA ARG A 141 2.77 -19.35 2.88
C ARG A 141 4.17 -18.81 2.66
N ASP A 142 4.77 -19.12 1.52
CA ASP A 142 6.09 -18.61 1.16
C ASP A 142 6.04 -17.08 0.94
N VAL A 143 5.02 -16.57 0.26
CA VAL A 143 4.77 -15.11 0.15
C VAL A 143 4.61 -14.48 1.53
N ALA A 144 3.78 -15.07 2.41
CA ALA A 144 3.60 -14.55 3.77
C ALA A 144 4.91 -14.50 4.55
N LEU A 145 5.74 -15.55 4.43
CA LEU A 145 7.06 -15.57 5.05
C LEU A 145 7.98 -14.47 4.52
N MET A 146 7.99 -14.25 3.21
CA MET A 146 8.84 -13.23 2.58
C MET A 146 8.38 -11.81 2.91
N VAL A 147 7.07 -11.57 3.01
CA VAL A 147 6.51 -10.25 3.32
C VAL A 147 6.65 -9.90 4.81
N PHE A 148 6.37 -10.86 5.71
CA PHE A 148 6.36 -10.62 7.16
C PHE A 148 7.62 -11.11 7.89
N GLY A 149 8.54 -11.76 7.19
CA GLY A 149 9.83 -12.20 7.73
C GLY A 149 9.75 -13.41 8.67
N VAL A 150 10.77 -13.57 9.48
CA VAL A 150 11.03 -14.76 10.33
C VAL A 150 9.94 -15.02 11.36
N SER A 151 9.13 -14.05 11.73
CA SER A 151 8.04 -14.22 12.70
C SER A 151 7.02 -15.29 12.30
N GLY A 152 6.78 -15.47 11.00
CA GLY A 152 5.93 -16.52 10.46
C GLY A 152 6.56 -17.93 10.56
N ARG A 153 7.89 -18.02 10.40
CA ARG A 153 8.64 -19.29 10.37
C ARG A 153 8.87 -19.89 11.75
N LEU A 154 9.16 -19.05 12.75
CA LEU A 154 9.39 -19.53 14.13
C LEU A 154 8.14 -20.20 14.70
N MET A 155 6.96 -19.79 14.26
CA MET A 155 5.71 -20.37 14.68
C MET A 155 5.41 -21.71 13.98
N GLN A 156 5.81 -21.87 12.70
CA GLN A 156 5.73 -23.18 12.01
C GLN A 156 6.65 -24.22 12.63
N LEU A 157 7.87 -23.83 13.01
CA LEU A 157 8.83 -24.71 13.68
C LEU A 157 8.33 -25.15 15.07
N LYS A 158 7.67 -24.26 15.82
CA LYS A 158 7.04 -24.65 17.09
C LYS A 158 5.90 -25.66 16.90
N LEU A 159 5.07 -25.49 15.88
CA LEU A 159 3.99 -26.44 15.56
C LEU A 159 4.52 -27.81 15.09
N ALA A 160 5.62 -27.84 14.34
CA ALA A 160 6.23 -29.09 13.86
C ALA A 160 6.98 -29.86 14.96
N ILE A 161 7.35 -29.22 16.08
CA ILE A 161 8.03 -29.85 17.21
C ILE A 161 7.01 -30.43 18.24
N PHE A 162 5.74 -29.97 18.18
CA PHE A 162 4.67 -30.39 19.06
C PHE A 162 3.66 -31.38 18.43
N LEU A 163 3.92 -31.86 17.20
CA LEU A 163 3.23 -32.98 16.54
C LEU A 163 4.16 -34.18 16.40
#